data_69008ef0e03c745d3806e4213e199c19
#
_entry.id   69008ef0e03c745d3806e4213e199c19
#
_cell.length_a   1.000
_cell.length_b   1.000
_cell.length_c   1.000
_cell.angle_alpha   90.00
_cell.angle_beta   90.00
_cell.angle_gamma   90.00
#
_symmetry.space_group_name_H-M   'P 1'
#
loop_
_entity.id
_entity.type
_entity.pdbx_description
1 polymer ?
#
loop_
_entity_poly.entity_id
_entity_poly.type
_entity_poly.pdbx_seq_one_letter_code
_entity_poly.pdbx_strand_id
1 'polypeptide(L)'
;MGPSMCGGLTLIHYPAFKNLETLSELQIRLLSEYPHLIANGIHVMAAQNHHGEIVIGDTHHYAPHFMPFIDQRLNKYILEYLKQFCVLPDYTIKNYWKGQYYKSTGDHPYFISRV
;
A
#
# COMPACT_ATOMS: atom_id res chain seq x y z
N MET A 1 -14.12 -14.80 -6.54
CA MET A 1 -13.01 -13.84 -6.31
C MET A 1 -13.55 -12.46 -6.64
N GLY A 2 -13.48 -11.51 -5.71
CA GLY A 2 -13.96 -10.14 -5.91
C GLY A 2 -12.93 -9.27 -6.65
N PRO A 3 -13.30 -8.04 -7.04
CA PRO A 3 -12.37 -7.10 -7.64
C PRO A 3 -11.31 -6.66 -6.63
N SER A 4 -10.11 -6.36 -7.13
CA SER A 4 -9.10 -5.65 -6.34
C SER A 4 -9.34 -4.15 -6.49
N MET A 5 -9.19 -3.42 -5.38
CA MET A 5 -9.33 -1.96 -5.33
C MET A 5 -8.05 -1.33 -4.81
N CYS A 6 -7.75 -0.12 -5.25
CA CYS A 6 -6.65 0.68 -4.70
C CYS A 6 -7.06 2.14 -4.52
N GLY A 7 -6.49 2.77 -3.51
CA GLY A 7 -6.67 4.20 -3.26
C GLY A 7 -5.65 5.08 -4.00
N GLY A 8 -5.87 6.38 -3.99
CA GLY A 8 -4.98 7.37 -4.65
C GLY A 8 -3.53 7.32 -4.17
N LEU A 9 -3.29 6.97 -2.91
CA LEU A 9 -1.93 6.76 -2.38
C LEU A 9 -1.14 5.70 -3.15
N THR A 10 -1.81 4.67 -3.67
CA THR A 10 -1.17 3.63 -4.51
C THR A 10 -0.67 4.21 -5.83
N LEU A 11 -1.41 5.13 -6.44
CA LEU A 11 -1.03 5.75 -7.72
C LEU A 11 0.25 6.58 -7.58
N ILE A 12 0.42 7.33 -6.50
CA ILE A 12 1.62 8.12 -6.27
C ILE A 12 2.81 7.29 -5.76
N HIS A 13 2.56 6.09 -5.24
CA HIS A 13 3.60 5.21 -4.69
C HIS A 13 4.38 4.46 -5.79
N TYR A 14 3.70 4.00 -6.83
CA TYR A 14 4.31 3.17 -7.86
C TYR A 14 4.81 3.96 -9.06
N PRO A 15 6.09 3.79 -9.47
CA PRO A 15 6.65 4.44 -10.65
C PRO A 15 5.92 4.13 -11.96
N ALA A 16 5.16 3.02 -12.02
CA ALA A 16 4.37 2.63 -13.18
C ALA A 16 3.35 3.71 -13.60
N PHE A 17 2.92 4.54 -12.66
CA PHE A 17 1.92 5.59 -12.91
C PHE A 17 2.53 6.97 -13.16
N LYS A 18 3.86 7.10 -13.19
CA LYS A 18 4.57 8.39 -13.29
C LYS A 18 4.20 9.26 -14.50
N ASN A 19 3.67 8.65 -15.55
CA ASN A 19 3.31 9.35 -16.79
C ASN A 19 1.84 9.81 -16.83
N LEU A 20 1.08 9.64 -15.76
CA LEU A 20 -0.28 10.16 -15.69
C LEU A 20 -0.25 11.69 -15.56
N GLU A 21 -0.96 12.39 -16.45
CA GLU A 21 -0.95 13.87 -16.52
C GLU A 21 -1.36 14.53 -15.21
N THR A 22 -2.34 13.97 -14.52
CA THR A 22 -2.88 14.51 -13.26
C THR A 22 -2.17 14.01 -12.00
N LEU A 23 -1.09 13.22 -12.14
CA LEU A 23 -0.42 12.61 -10.98
C LEU A 23 0.19 13.66 -10.04
N SER A 24 0.75 14.73 -10.59
CA SER A 24 1.34 15.82 -9.81
C SER A 24 0.31 16.56 -8.94
N GLU A 25 -0.88 16.81 -9.48
CA GLU A 25 -1.97 17.43 -8.74
C GLU A 25 -2.47 16.52 -7.62
N LEU A 26 -2.64 15.24 -7.93
CA LEU A 26 -3.01 14.23 -6.95
C LEU A 26 -1.97 14.14 -5.82
N GLN A 27 -0.68 14.16 -6.16
CA GLN A 27 0.41 14.11 -5.19
C GLN A 27 0.40 15.32 -4.25
N ILE A 28 0.25 16.52 -4.77
CA ILE A 28 0.15 17.76 -3.98
C ILE A 28 -1.04 17.68 -3.02
N ARG A 29 -2.19 17.27 -3.50
CA ARG A 29 -3.39 17.10 -2.71
C ARG A 29 -3.20 16.09 -1.58
N LEU A 30 -2.70 14.89 -1.89
CA LEU A 30 -2.50 13.83 -0.91
C LEU A 30 -1.41 14.18 0.11
N LEU A 31 -0.36 14.90 -0.27
CA LEU A 31 0.64 15.44 0.65
C LEU A 31 0.03 16.45 1.64
N SER A 32 -0.93 17.23 1.20
CA SER A 32 -1.66 18.17 2.08
C SER A 32 -2.65 17.46 3.00
N GLU A 33 -3.41 16.50 2.48
CA GLU A 33 -4.48 15.83 3.22
C GLU A 33 -3.96 14.71 4.14
N TYR A 34 -2.92 13.97 3.69
CA TYR A 34 -2.43 12.74 4.35
C TYR A 34 -0.90 12.66 4.47
N PRO A 35 -0.22 13.70 4.96
CA PRO A 35 1.25 13.71 5.02
C PRO A 35 1.81 12.56 5.85
N HIS A 36 1.13 12.17 6.92
CA HIS A 36 1.54 11.07 7.80
C HIS A 36 1.43 9.69 7.14
N LEU A 37 0.49 9.49 6.21
CA LEU A 37 0.37 8.23 5.47
C LEU A 37 1.52 8.09 4.48
N ILE A 38 1.82 9.17 3.77
CA ILE A 38 2.93 9.20 2.80
C ILE A 38 4.28 9.00 3.49
N ALA A 39 4.50 9.68 4.62
CA ALA A 39 5.73 9.57 5.40
C ALA A 39 5.99 8.14 5.92
N ASN A 40 4.95 7.35 6.14
CA ASN A 40 5.04 5.94 6.56
C ASN A 40 4.96 4.94 5.39
N GLY A 41 5.04 5.40 4.15
CA GLY A 41 4.97 4.55 2.97
C GLY A 41 3.65 3.77 2.88
N ILE A 42 2.57 4.34 3.39
CA ILE A 42 1.24 3.71 3.35
C ILE A 42 0.61 3.94 1.99
N HIS A 43 0.20 2.86 1.38
CA HIS A 43 -0.75 2.88 0.28
C HIS A 43 -1.78 1.77 0.50
N VAL A 44 -3.03 2.00 0.12
CA VAL A 44 -4.11 1.11 0.51
C VAL A 44 -4.67 0.39 -0.72
N MET A 45 -4.54 -0.92 -0.67
CA MET A 45 -5.15 -1.85 -1.62
C MET A 45 -6.02 -2.84 -0.84
N ALA A 46 -7.09 -3.30 -1.46
CA ALA A 46 -7.95 -4.33 -0.90
C ALA A 46 -8.30 -5.36 -1.99
N ALA A 47 -8.17 -6.64 -1.66
CA ALA A 47 -8.49 -7.73 -2.57
C ALA A 47 -9.19 -8.86 -1.82
N GLN A 48 -10.26 -9.38 -2.40
CA GLN A 48 -10.98 -10.52 -1.81
C GLN A 48 -10.36 -11.84 -2.26
N ASN A 49 -10.04 -12.70 -1.31
CA ASN A 49 -9.61 -14.06 -1.58
C ASN A 49 -10.81 -15.02 -1.81
N HIS A 50 -10.51 -16.27 -2.16
CA HIS A 50 -11.55 -17.28 -2.44
C HIS A 50 -12.31 -17.77 -1.19
N HIS A 51 -11.86 -17.45 0.01
CA HIS A 51 -12.58 -17.70 1.26
C HIS A 51 -13.49 -16.54 1.70
N GLY A 52 -13.59 -15.48 0.88
CA GLY A 52 -14.38 -14.30 1.21
C GLY A 52 -13.69 -13.33 2.17
N GLU A 53 -12.42 -13.57 2.53
CA GLU A 53 -11.66 -12.66 3.37
C GLU A 53 -11.06 -11.54 2.52
N ILE A 54 -10.96 -10.36 3.11
CA ILE A 54 -10.34 -9.20 2.47
C ILE A 54 -8.89 -9.09 2.94
N VAL A 55 -7.97 -9.18 1.99
CA VAL A 55 -6.56 -8.85 2.20
C VAL A 55 -6.40 -7.36 1.97
N ILE A 56 -5.87 -6.66 2.97
CA ILE A 56 -5.67 -5.22 2.94
C ILE A 56 -4.18 -4.95 3.12
N GLY A 57 -3.60 -4.18 2.27
CA GLY A 57 -2.21 -3.75 2.35
C GLY A 57 -2.11 -2.26 2.17
N ASP A 58 -0.96 -1.69 2.38
CA ASP A 58 0.13 -2.11 3.25
C ASP A 58 1.01 -0.89 3.59
N THR A 59 2.06 -1.11 4.33
CA THR A 59 3.09 -0.11 4.63
C THR A 59 4.42 -0.57 4.04
N HIS A 60 5.24 0.37 3.57
CA HIS A 60 6.58 0.06 3.06
C HIS A 60 7.66 0.67 3.95
N HIS A 61 8.50 -0.18 4.47
CA HIS A 61 9.68 0.21 5.23
C HIS A 61 10.94 -0.20 4.45
N TYR A 62 11.72 0.79 4.03
CA TYR A 62 13.00 0.56 3.39
C TYR A 62 14.10 0.67 4.45
N ALA A 63 14.63 -0.46 4.88
CA ALA A 63 15.69 -0.52 5.89
C ALA A 63 16.67 -1.64 5.57
N PRO A 64 17.96 -1.50 5.94
CA PRO A 64 18.96 -2.55 5.74
C PRO A 64 18.71 -3.78 6.61
N HIS A 65 17.90 -3.65 7.65
CA HIS A 65 17.61 -4.72 8.60
C HIS A 65 16.12 -4.96 8.72
N PHE A 66 15.76 -6.25 8.83
CA PHE A 66 14.38 -6.65 9.07
C PHE A 66 13.94 -6.27 10.50
N MET A 67 12.83 -5.57 10.58
CA MET A 67 12.15 -5.26 11.86
C MET A 67 10.99 -6.23 12.04
N PRO A 68 11.08 -7.18 13.00
CA PRO A 68 10.06 -8.22 13.16
C PRO A 68 8.74 -7.70 13.74
N PHE A 69 8.77 -6.55 14.39
CA PHE A 69 7.59 -5.98 15.05
C PHE A 69 6.69 -5.23 14.06
N ILE A 70 5.38 -5.40 14.24
CA ILE A 70 4.34 -4.68 13.49
C ILE A 70 3.90 -3.48 14.30
N ASP A 71 3.96 -2.28 13.72
CA ASP A 71 3.36 -1.10 14.33
C ASP A 71 1.85 -1.08 14.08
N GLN A 72 1.07 -1.44 15.08
CA GLN A 72 -0.39 -1.50 14.98
C GLN A 72 -1.04 -0.13 14.71
N ARG A 73 -0.37 0.97 15.03
CA ARG A 73 -0.88 2.33 14.71
C ARG A 73 -0.99 2.52 13.20
N LEU A 74 -0.03 2.00 12.44
CA LEU A 74 -0.04 2.08 10.98
C LEU A 74 -1.20 1.27 10.39
N ASN A 75 -1.51 0.11 10.96
CA ASN A 75 -2.67 -0.68 10.55
C ASN A 75 -4.00 0.08 10.77
N LYS A 76 -4.10 0.84 11.85
CA LYS A 76 -5.27 1.69 12.09
C LYS A 76 -5.41 2.76 10.98
N TYR A 77 -4.31 3.42 10.60
CA TYR A 77 -4.33 4.39 9.50
C TYR A 77 -4.76 3.78 8.17
N ILE A 78 -4.29 2.57 7.85
CA ILE A 78 -4.72 1.83 6.66
C ILE A 78 -6.24 1.62 6.66
N LEU A 79 -6.81 1.16 7.78
CA LEU A 79 -8.25 0.92 7.89
C LEU A 79 -9.07 2.22 7.82
N GLU A 80 -8.61 3.29 8.46
CA GLU A 80 -9.28 4.59 8.40
C GLU A 80 -9.30 5.16 6.98
N TYR A 81 -8.21 5.00 6.25
CA TYR A 81 -8.17 5.43 4.85
C TYR A 81 -9.04 4.53 3.95
N LEU A 82 -9.01 3.22 4.16
CA LEU A 82 -9.85 2.26 3.40
C LEU A 82 -11.34 2.61 3.50
N LYS A 83 -11.81 2.98 4.68
CA LYS A 83 -13.22 3.32 4.92
C LYS A 83 -13.75 4.47 4.08
N GLN A 84 -12.89 5.28 3.49
CA GLN A 84 -13.29 6.40 2.64
C GLN A 84 -13.81 5.95 1.27
N PHE A 85 -13.39 4.78 0.79
CA PHE A 85 -13.76 4.29 -0.54
C PHE A 85 -14.21 2.82 -0.57
N CYS A 86 -14.17 2.13 0.56
CA CYS A 86 -14.57 0.72 0.65
C CYS A 86 -15.41 0.49 1.91
N VAL A 87 -16.65 0.09 1.71
CA VAL A 87 -17.56 -0.28 2.81
C VAL A 87 -17.51 -1.79 2.97
N LEU A 88 -17.08 -2.26 4.13
CA LEU A 88 -17.08 -3.67 4.49
C LEU A 88 -18.17 -3.94 5.53
N PRO A 89 -18.81 -5.12 5.50
CA PRO A 89 -19.79 -5.50 6.51
C PRO A 89 -19.16 -5.68 7.91
N ASP A 90 -17.87 -6.02 7.94
CA ASP A 90 -17.09 -6.20 9.17
C ASP A 90 -15.66 -5.74 8.95
N TYR A 91 -15.08 -5.02 9.91
CA TYR A 91 -13.70 -4.54 9.95
C TYR A 91 -12.85 -5.27 10.99
N THR A 92 -13.32 -6.38 11.51
CA THR A 92 -12.55 -7.21 12.44
C THR A 92 -11.32 -7.79 11.77
N ILE A 93 -10.15 -7.47 12.31
CA ILE A 93 -8.90 -7.99 11.79
C ILE A 93 -8.68 -9.41 12.32
N LYS A 94 -8.57 -10.35 11.41
CA LYS A 94 -8.30 -11.76 11.75
C LYS A 94 -6.81 -12.02 11.93
N ASN A 95 -5.99 -11.38 11.12
CA ASN A 95 -4.55 -11.64 11.14
C ASN A 95 -3.75 -10.43 10.67
N TYR A 96 -2.51 -10.35 11.15
CA TYR A 96 -1.49 -9.42 10.69
C TYR A 96 -0.26 -10.20 10.25
N TRP A 97 0.32 -9.79 9.14
CA TRP A 97 1.60 -10.37 8.72
C TRP A 97 2.52 -9.31 8.15
N LYS A 98 3.80 -9.65 8.08
CA LYS A 98 4.84 -8.83 7.50
C LYS A 98 5.63 -9.67 6.50
N GLY A 99 5.81 -9.14 5.32
CA GLY A 99 6.67 -9.72 4.29
C GLY A 99 7.99 -8.99 4.19
N GLN A 100 9.02 -9.66 3.71
CA GLN A 100 10.29 -9.08 3.35
C GLN A 100 10.62 -9.46 1.91
N TYR A 101 11.03 -8.50 1.12
CA TYR A 101 11.45 -8.73 -0.26
C TYR A 101 12.50 -7.70 -0.68
N TYR A 102 13.25 -8.04 -1.72
CA TYR A 102 14.19 -7.13 -2.32
C TYR A 102 13.49 -6.26 -3.34
N LYS A 103 13.79 -4.96 -3.32
CA LYS A 103 13.29 -4.02 -4.32
C LYS A 103 14.43 -3.59 -5.22
N SER A 104 14.21 -3.62 -6.53
CA SER A 104 15.14 -3.01 -7.49
C SER A 104 15.27 -1.51 -7.22
N THR A 105 16.51 -1.02 -7.19
CA THR A 105 16.82 0.41 -7.10
C THR A 105 17.01 1.04 -8.48
N GLY A 106 16.96 0.24 -9.56
CA GLY A 106 17.06 0.73 -10.94
C GLY A 106 15.71 1.18 -11.51
N ASP A 107 15.75 1.69 -12.73
CA ASP A 107 14.58 2.19 -13.46
C ASP A 107 13.58 1.08 -13.87
N HIS A 108 13.99 -0.18 -13.77
CA HIS A 108 13.16 -1.33 -14.09
C HIS A 108 12.65 -2.03 -12.84
N PRO A 109 11.38 -2.49 -12.83
CA PRO A 109 10.80 -3.19 -11.68
C PRO A 109 11.35 -4.61 -11.47
N TYR A 110 12.09 -5.12 -12.43
CA TYR A 110 12.73 -6.45 -12.40
C TYR A 110 14.07 -6.43 -13.13
N PHE A 111 14.92 -7.41 -12.84
CA PHE A 111 16.11 -7.69 -13.61
C PHE A 111 16.19 -9.20 -13.92
N ILE A 112 16.77 -9.54 -15.07
CA ILE A 112 17.05 -10.91 -15.45
C ILE A 112 18.56 -10.98 -15.72
N SER A 113 19.24 -11.90 -15.05
CA SER A 113 20.68 -12.16 -15.24
C SER A 113 20.89 -13.63 -15.58
N ARG A 114 21.76 -13.91 -16.53
CA ARG A 114 22.33 -15.25 -16.72
C ARG A 114 23.48 -15.43 -15.74
N VAL A 115 23.46 -16.49 -14.99
CA VAL A 115 24.55 -16.98 -14.16
C VAL A 115 25.40 -17.93 -14.99
#